data_d04edf7471f9a83a1c8224a4bec2030e
#
_entry.id   d04edf7471f9a83a1c8224a4bec2030e
#
_cell.length_a   1.000
_cell.length_b   1.000
_cell.length_c   1.000
_cell.angle_alpha   90.00
_cell.angle_beta   90.00
_cell.angle_gamma   90.00
#
_symmetry.space_group_name_H-M   'P 1'
#
loop_
_entity.id
_entity.type
_entity.pdbx_description
1 polymer ?
#
loop_
_entity_poly.entity_id
_entity_poly.type
_entity_poly.pdbx_seq_one_letter_code
_entity_poly.pdbx_strand_id
1 'polypeptide(L)'
;MAITNPANHGYINYIVAHVIALAIGFIATAIIGKMWTTVNKAETTVEETKSIDDGKKAEVKDVAESIFYAPAEGEVKSISESSDQTFSKKILGDGVVIFPENGFVMSPCNAKVKLVYPTGHAVGLETEDGTVILIHCGIDTVNMKGEGFEVFVKEGQQVAAGDMLVKFDKELVESKEYSSEILVVFTEVPAGNVLKINEQIPADRAIAEIEK
;
A
#
# COMPACT_ATOMS: atom_id res chain seq x y z
N MET A 1 -51.10 -24.96 11.00
CA MET A 1 -50.64 -23.60 10.65
C MET A 1 -49.18 -23.51 11.04
N ALA A 2 -48.26 -23.72 10.11
CA ALA A 2 -46.81 -23.77 10.37
C ALA A 2 -46.27 -22.33 10.27
N ILE A 3 -45.73 -21.84 11.35
CA ILE A 3 -45.04 -20.52 11.40
C ILE A 3 -43.62 -20.72 10.83
N THR A 4 -43.40 -20.32 9.60
CA THR A 4 -42.08 -20.27 9.01
C THR A 4 -41.33 -19.05 9.54
N ASN A 5 -40.23 -19.27 10.26
CA ASN A 5 -39.38 -18.24 10.82
C ASN A 5 -38.46 -17.68 9.69
N PRO A 6 -38.57 -16.39 9.31
CA PRO A 6 -37.78 -15.81 8.22
C PRO A 6 -36.32 -15.58 8.58
N ALA A 7 -35.87 -15.80 9.81
CA ALA A 7 -34.51 -15.52 10.26
C ALA A 7 -33.44 -16.49 9.74
N ASN A 8 -33.83 -17.68 9.24
CA ASN A 8 -32.85 -18.71 8.86
C ASN A 8 -32.36 -18.63 7.40
N HIS A 9 -33.06 -17.92 6.50
CA HIS A 9 -32.66 -17.83 5.10
C HIS A 9 -31.42 -16.94 4.88
N GLY A 10 -31.23 -15.90 5.67
CA GLY A 10 -30.06 -15.03 5.59
C GLY A 10 -28.77 -15.73 5.98
N TYR A 11 -28.82 -16.55 7.01
CA TYR A 11 -27.64 -17.26 7.53
C TYR A 11 -27.18 -18.40 6.60
N ILE A 12 -28.12 -19.12 6.00
CA ILE A 12 -27.82 -20.18 5.03
C ILE A 12 -27.19 -19.60 3.76
N ASN A 13 -27.70 -18.47 3.26
CA ASN A 13 -27.14 -17.81 2.10
C ASN A 13 -25.73 -17.27 2.35
N TYR A 14 -25.44 -16.80 3.56
CA TYR A 14 -24.11 -16.34 3.96
C TYR A 14 -23.10 -17.50 4.03
N ILE A 15 -23.46 -18.63 4.58
CA ILE A 15 -22.60 -19.84 4.65
C ILE A 15 -22.36 -20.39 3.25
N VAL A 16 -23.37 -20.49 2.39
CA VAL A 16 -23.24 -20.97 1.00
C VAL A 16 -22.33 -20.07 0.18
N ALA A 17 -22.44 -18.74 0.32
CA ALA A 17 -21.56 -17.79 -0.36
C ALA A 17 -20.09 -17.94 0.06
N HIS A 18 -19.82 -18.16 1.35
CA HIS A 18 -18.47 -18.37 1.86
C HIS A 18 -17.85 -19.69 1.43
N VAL A 19 -18.63 -20.77 1.39
CA VAL A 19 -18.18 -22.08 0.92
C VAL A 19 -17.85 -22.05 -0.58
N ILE A 20 -18.65 -21.36 -1.39
CA ILE A 20 -18.40 -21.17 -2.82
C ILE A 20 -17.14 -20.31 -3.04
N ALA A 21 -16.94 -19.24 -2.29
CA ALA A 21 -15.74 -18.40 -2.40
C ALA A 21 -14.45 -19.17 -2.05
N LEU A 22 -14.48 -20.02 -1.03
CA LEU A 22 -13.36 -20.90 -0.66
C LEU A 22 -13.06 -21.96 -1.74
N ALA A 23 -14.09 -22.53 -2.37
CA ALA A 23 -13.92 -23.54 -3.42
C ALA A 23 -13.32 -22.93 -4.70
N ILE A 24 -13.74 -21.73 -5.09
CA ILE A 24 -13.20 -21.01 -6.25
C ILE A 24 -11.74 -20.63 -6.02
N GLY A 25 -11.38 -20.15 -4.81
CA GLY A 25 -10.00 -19.84 -4.43
C GLY A 25 -9.07 -21.06 -4.53
N PHE A 26 -9.52 -22.25 -4.12
CA PHE A 26 -8.71 -23.47 -4.17
C PHE A 26 -8.48 -24.00 -5.59
N ILE A 27 -9.47 -23.88 -6.48
CA ILE A 27 -9.36 -24.27 -7.89
C ILE A 27 -8.42 -23.35 -8.65
N ALA A 28 -8.48 -22.03 -8.41
CA ALA A 28 -7.59 -21.06 -9.02
C ALA A 28 -6.11 -21.31 -8.66
N THR A 29 -5.82 -21.62 -7.40
CA THR A 29 -4.46 -21.91 -6.91
C THR A 29 -3.88 -23.20 -7.55
N ALA A 30 -4.71 -24.21 -7.78
CA ALA A 30 -4.27 -25.47 -8.38
C ALA A 30 -3.98 -25.34 -9.90
N ILE A 31 -4.68 -24.47 -10.59
CA ILE A 31 -4.47 -24.23 -12.04
C ILE A 31 -3.22 -23.38 -12.26
N ILE A 32 -3.00 -22.34 -11.46
CA ILE A 32 -1.81 -21.48 -11.55
C ILE A 32 -0.53 -22.26 -11.18
N GLY A 33 -0.59 -23.13 -10.17
CA GLY A 33 0.54 -23.99 -9.79
C GLY A 33 0.99 -24.96 -10.88
N LYS A 34 0.07 -25.50 -11.68
CA LYS A 34 0.40 -26.38 -12.83
C LYS A 34 0.96 -25.64 -14.03
N MET A 35 0.53 -24.41 -14.26
CA MET A 35 1.06 -23.58 -15.37
C MET A 35 2.47 -23.07 -15.11
N TRP A 36 2.83 -22.84 -13.84
CA TRP A 36 4.16 -22.33 -13.47
C TRP A 36 5.27 -23.38 -13.63
N THR A 37 4.96 -24.66 -13.44
CA THR A 37 5.94 -25.76 -13.63
C THR A 37 6.23 -26.10 -15.09
N THR A 38 5.42 -25.65 -16.04
CA THR A 38 5.61 -25.91 -17.47
C THR A 38 6.43 -24.83 -18.18
N VAL A 39 6.51 -23.61 -17.63
CA VAL A 39 7.23 -22.47 -18.24
C VAL A 39 8.71 -22.47 -17.89
N ASN A 40 9.12 -23.08 -16.77
CA ASN A 40 10.53 -23.08 -16.32
C ASN A 40 11.40 -24.22 -16.85
N LYS A 41 10.98 -24.91 -17.95
CA LYS A 41 11.78 -26.03 -18.52
C LYS A 41 12.37 -25.74 -19.90
N ALA A 42 12.38 -24.48 -20.32
CA ALA A 42 13.04 -24.09 -21.57
C ALA A 42 14.06 -22.97 -21.26
N GLU A 43 15.29 -23.25 -21.62
CA GLU A 43 16.48 -22.38 -21.65
C GLU A 43 17.45 -22.47 -20.46
N THR A 44 18.29 -23.51 -20.60
CA THR A 44 19.66 -23.46 -20.10
C THR A 44 20.57 -23.97 -21.21
N THR A 45 21.25 -23.09 -21.88
CA THR A 45 22.57 -23.29 -22.53
C THR A 45 23.09 -21.94 -22.96
N VAL A 46 24.19 -21.48 -22.40
CA VAL A 46 25.37 -20.92 -23.06
C VAL A 46 26.46 -20.63 -22.03
N GLU A 47 27.50 -21.44 -22.10
CA GLU A 47 28.94 -21.24 -22.04
C GLU A 47 29.61 -20.44 -20.92
N GLU A 48 30.45 -21.24 -20.23
CA GLU A 48 31.61 -20.82 -19.42
C GLU A 48 32.56 -19.91 -20.20
N THR A 49 33.01 -18.84 -19.55
CA THR A 49 34.41 -18.40 -19.68
C THR A 49 34.97 -18.05 -18.31
N LYS A 50 36.13 -18.54 -18.12
CA LYS A 50 36.99 -18.76 -16.96
C LYS A 50 37.78 -17.50 -16.60
N SER A 51 37.96 -17.32 -15.31
CA SER A 51 39.24 -16.98 -14.62
C SER A 51 39.43 -15.57 -14.06
N ILE A 52 39.81 -15.65 -12.78
CA ILE A 52 40.90 -15.04 -11.99
C ILE A 52 40.46 -13.72 -11.32
N ASP A 53 40.53 -13.53 -10.05
CA ASP A 53 41.54 -13.67 -9.03
C ASP A 53 41.04 -12.96 -7.73
N ASP A 54 41.31 -13.58 -6.65
CA ASP A 54 41.58 -13.14 -5.28
C ASP A 54 41.46 -11.63 -4.96
N GLY A 55 40.55 -11.31 -4.04
CA GLY A 55 40.44 -9.96 -3.49
C GLY A 55 39.36 -9.88 -2.41
N LYS A 56 39.67 -10.36 -1.19
CA LYS A 56 39.13 -9.94 0.13
C LYS A 56 37.90 -9.03 0.05
N LYS A 57 36.72 -9.65 -0.08
CA LYS A 57 35.44 -8.95 0.07
C LYS A 57 35.28 -8.55 1.53
N ALA A 58 35.62 -7.31 1.84
CA ALA A 58 35.15 -6.68 3.05
C ALA A 58 33.60 -6.75 2.99
N GLU A 59 32.99 -7.43 3.93
CA GLU A 59 31.55 -7.30 4.20
C GLU A 59 31.31 -5.85 4.66
N VAL A 60 31.07 -4.97 3.72
CA VAL A 60 30.33 -3.75 4.00
C VAL A 60 28.90 -4.27 4.25
N LYS A 61 28.49 -4.34 5.51
CA LYS A 61 27.09 -4.32 5.89
C LYS A 61 26.56 -2.99 5.37
N ASP A 62 26.07 -3.00 4.13
CA ASP A 62 25.20 -1.96 3.64
C ASP A 62 23.93 -2.04 4.48
N VAL A 63 23.88 -1.21 5.50
CA VAL A 63 22.63 -0.90 6.20
C VAL A 63 21.90 0.01 5.22
N ALA A 64 21.15 -0.60 4.29
CA ALA A 64 20.35 0.14 3.33
C ALA A 64 19.22 0.82 4.13
N GLU A 65 19.41 2.09 4.44
CA GLU A 65 18.35 2.96 4.93
C GLU A 65 17.28 3.06 3.84
N SER A 66 16.03 2.74 4.18
CA SER A 66 14.89 2.94 3.30
C SER A 66 14.34 4.34 3.54
N ILE A 67 14.46 5.23 2.55
CA ILE A 67 13.96 6.61 2.62
C ILE A 67 12.59 6.68 1.94
N PHE A 68 11.65 7.38 2.58
CA PHE A 68 10.31 7.60 2.09
C PHE A 68 10.07 9.08 1.85
N TYR A 69 9.53 9.41 0.67
CA TYR A 69 9.28 10.79 0.26
C TYR A 69 7.80 11.15 0.39
N ALA A 70 7.50 12.44 0.52
CA ALA A 70 6.12 12.91 0.52
C ALA A 70 5.43 12.56 -0.82
N PRO A 71 4.33 11.80 -0.80
CA PRO A 71 3.66 11.34 -2.02
C PRO A 71 2.86 12.44 -2.73
N ALA A 72 2.69 13.63 -2.15
CA ALA A 72 1.93 14.72 -2.72
C ALA A 72 2.56 16.07 -2.41
N GLU A 73 2.29 17.07 -3.24
CA GLU A 73 2.62 18.45 -2.96
C GLU A 73 1.71 19.02 -1.88
N GLY A 74 2.25 19.90 -1.01
CA GLY A 74 1.52 20.53 0.07
C GLY A 74 2.31 20.58 1.37
N GLU A 75 1.67 21.07 2.42
CA GLU A 75 2.24 21.17 3.76
C GLU A 75 2.21 19.79 4.44
N VAL A 76 3.37 19.33 4.89
CA VAL A 76 3.51 18.04 5.60
C VAL A 76 3.65 18.28 7.08
N LYS A 77 2.87 17.57 7.90
CA LYS A 77 2.88 17.65 9.36
C LYS A 77 2.86 16.27 10.00
N SER A 78 3.08 16.24 11.32
CA SER A 78 2.88 15.02 12.11
C SER A 78 1.47 14.49 11.91
N ILE A 79 1.30 13.17 11.82
CA ILE A 79 -0.03 12.54 11.72
C ILE A 79 -0.94 12.91 12.90
N SER A 80 -0.37 13.32 14.03
CA SER A 80 -1.11 13.79 15.20
C SER A 80 -1.94 15.06 14.93
N GLU A 81 -1.66 15.77 13.84
CA GLU A 81 -2.40 16.96 13.41
C GLU A 81 -3.56 16.66 12.45
N SER A 82 -3.76 15.39 12.09
CA SER A 82 -4.92 14.98 11.30
C SER A 82 -6.22 15.27 12.03
N SER A 83 -7.23 15.67 11.27
CA SER A 83 -8.59 15.91 11.78
C SER A 83 -9.32 14.64 12.24
N ASP A 84 -8.90 13.46 11.78
CA ASP A 84 -9.47 12.17 12.18
C ASP A 84 -8.77 11.58 13.40
N GLN A 85 -9.57 11.10 14.39
CA GLN A 85 -9.03 10.57 15.64
C GLN A 85 -8.33 9.21 15.49
N THR A 86 -8.67 8.41 14.50
CA THR A 86 -8.03 7.12 14.25
C THR A 86 -6.59 7.32 13.83
N PHE A 87 -6.36 8.32 12.98
CA PHE A 87 -5.04 8.67 12.50
C PHE A 87 -4.26 9.51 13.53
N SER A 88 -4.85 10.57 14.05
CA SER A 88 -4.15 11.47 14.99
C SER A 88 -3.75 10.80 16.30
N LYS A 89 -4.47 9.77 16.74
CA LYS A 89 -4.09 8.92 17.90
C LYS A 89 -3.15 7.76 17.54
N LYS A 90 -2.68 7.68 16.29
CA LYS A 90 -1.78 6.64 15.79
C LYS A 90 -2.29 5.21 16.00
N ILE A 91 -3.62 5.00 15.95
CA ILE A 91 -4.22 3.67 16.18
C ILE A 91 -3.80 2.67 15.09
N LEU A 92 -3.60 3.14 13.86
CA LEU A 92 -3.19 2.33 12.70
C LEU A 92 -1.67 2.31 12.48
N GLY A 93 -0.91 3.14 13.17
CA GLY A 93 0.52 3.32 13.00
C GLY A 93 0.95 4.78 13.08
N ASP A 94 2.25 5.01 13.02
CA ASP A 94 2.81 6.37 12.96
C ASP A 94 2.95 6.84 11.50
N GLY A 95 3.12 8.13 11.28
CA GLY A 95 3.26 8.68 9.95
C GLY A 95 3.11 10.20 9.87
N VAL A 96 2.70 10.66 8.69
CA VAL A 96 2.47 12.08 8.42
C VAL A 96 1.09 12.33 7.83
N VAL A 97 0.61 13.56 8.01
CA VAL A 97 -0.53 14.12 7.28
C VAL A 97 -0.02 15.18 6.31
N ILE A 98 -0.57 15.19 5.10
CA ILE A 98 -0.28 16.20 4.08
C ILE A 98 -1.56 16.98 3.82
N PHE A 99 -1.47 18.30 3.89
CA PHE A 99 -2.52 19.22 3.44
C PHE A 99 -2.23 19.56 1.97
N PRO A 100 -2.89 18.88 1.01
CA PRO A 100 -2.44 18.88 -0.36
C PRO A 100 -2.79 20.17 -1.11
N GLU A 101 -1.89 20.63 -1.99
CA GLU A 101 -2.15 21.70 -2.92
C GLU A 101 -3.01 21.26 -4.12
N ASN A 102 -2.88 19.98 -4.48
CA ASN A 102 -3.60 19.35 -5.59
C ASN A 102 -3.94 17.90 -5.26
N GLY A 103 -4.62 17.18 -6.17
CA GLY A 103 -5.07 15.81 -5.95
C GLY A 103 -4.16 14.73 -6.54
N PHE A 104 -2.90 15.01 -6.86
CA PHE A 104 -1.96 14.01 -7.39
C PHE A 104 -1.21 13.30 -6.25
N VAL A 105 -1.27 11.96 -6.26
CA VAL A 105 -0.66 11.13 -5.22
C VAL A 105 0.27 10.12 -5.86
N MET A 106 1.54 10.18 -5.48
CA MET A 106 2.62 9.37 -6.04
C MET A 106 3.13 8.33 -5.04
N SER A 107 3.90 7.36 -5.51
CA SER A 107 4.54 6.41 -4.62
C SER A 107 5.66 7.08 -3.81
N PRO A 108 5.67 6.94 -2.47
CA PRO A 108 6.71 7.50 -1.62
C PRO A 108 8.06 6.77 -1.72
N CYS A 109 8.06 5.56 -2.28
CA CYS A 109 9.24 4.68 -2.36
C CYS A 109 9.06 3.62 -3.44
N ASN A 110 10.11 2.82 -3.65
CA ASN A 110 9.99 1.59 -4.42
C ASN A 110 9.22 0.54 -3.59
N ALA A 111 8.13 0.02 -4.13
CA ALA A 111 7.26 -0.90 -3.40
C ALA A 111 6.42 -1.79 -4.32
N LYS A 112 5.77 -2.77 -3.73
CA LYS A 112 4.71 -3.55 -4.35
C LYS A 112 3.36 -3.05 -3.86
N VAL A 113 2.42 -2.84 -4.76
CA VAL A 113 1.03 -2.53 -4.38
C VAL A 113 0.41 -3.76 -3.72
N LYS A 114 0.13 -3.66 -2.43
CA LYS A 114 -0.44 -4.73 -1.60
C LYS A 114 -1.96 -4.74 -1.65
N LEU A 115 -2.54 -3.54 -1.72
CA LEU A 115 -3.98 -3.34 -1.66
C LEU A 115 -4.38 -2.09 -2.44
N VAL A 116 -5.50 -2.16 -3.16
CA VAL A 116 -6.22 -1.01 -3.71
C VAL A 116 -7.66 -1.08 -3.25
N TYR A 117 -8.10 -0.08 -2.49
CA TYR A 117 -9.50 -0.04 -2.06
C TYR A 117 -10.44 0.16 -3.25
N PRO A 118 -11.59 -0.53 -3.29
CA PRO A 118 -12.50 -0.49 -4.44
C PRO A 118 -13.00 0.91 -4.81
N THR A 119 -13.06 1.82 -3.83
CA THR A 119 -13.43 3.23 -4.03
C THR A 119 -12.24 4.13 -4.39
N GLY A 120 -11.04 3.57 -4.54
CA GLY A 120 -9.83 4.29 -4.98
C GLY A 120 -9.24 5.28 -3.99
N HIS A 121 -9.86 5.51 -2.83
CA HIS A 121 -9.43 6.49 -1.85
C HIS A 121 -8.22 6.05 -1.01
N ALA A 122 -7.84 4.78 -1.07
CA ALA A 122 -6.70 4.27 -0.31
C ALA A 122 -5.92 3.19 -1.08
N VAL A 123 -4.59 3.23 -0.95
CA VAL A 123 -3.63 2.28 -1.52
C VAL A 123 -2.68 1.82 -0.44
N GLY A 124 -2.51 0.50 -0.31
CA GLY A 124 -1.49 -0.12 0.54
C GLY A 124 -0.27 -0.51 -0.28
N LEU A 125 0.91 -0.18 0.22
CA LEU A 125 2.20 -0.51 -0.38
C LEU A 125 3.01 -1.38 0.57
N GLU A 126 3.83 -2.28 0.03
CA GLU A 126 4.77 -3.10 0.78
C GLU A 126 6.14 -3.01 0.13
N THR A 127 7.13 -2.58 0.89
CA THR A 127 8.52 -2.50 0.46
C THR A 127 9.18 -3.89 0.46
N GLU A 128 10.35 -4.01 -0.17
CA GLU A 128 11.10 -5.28 -0.22
C GLU A 128 11.49 -5.78 1.18
N ASP A 129 11.73 -4.87 2.13
CA ASP A 129 12.06 -5.21 3.52
C ASP A 129 10.83 -5.56 4.36
N GLY A 130 9.61 -5.50 3.79
CA GLY A 130 8.35 -5.85 4.46
C GLY A 130 7.69 -4.71 5.23
N THR A 131 8.17 -3.47 5.10
CA THR A 131 7.46 -2.30 5.64
C THR A 131 6.16 -2.08 4.88
N VAL A 132 5.05 -1.91 5.60
CA VAL A 132 3.72 -1.68 5.01
C VAL A 132 3.26 -0.26 5.26
N ILE A 133 2.87 0.41 4.17
CA ILE A 133 2.45 1.80 4.16
C ILE A 133 1.03 1.88 3.62
N LEU A 134 0.15 2.56 4.33
CA LEU A 134 -1.17 2.95 3.86
C LEU A 134 -1.13 4.42 3.43
N ILE A 135 -1.53 4.69 2.20
CA ILE A 135 -1.79 6.04 1.70
C ILE A 135 -3.30 6.20 1.59
N HIS A 136 -3.86 7.15 2.34
CA HIS A 136 -5.31 7.36 2.43
C HIS A 136 -5.63 8.80 2.00
N CYS A 137 -6.46 8.95 0.99
CA CYS A 137 -6.77 10.23 0.35
C CYS A 137 -8.13 10.75 0.82
N GLY A 138 -8.09 11.80 1.64
CA GLY A 138 -9.25 12.42 2.26
C GLY A 138 -9.76 11.66 3.49
N ILE A 139 -10.51 12.34 4.34
CA ILE A 139 -11.21 11.75 5.48
C ILE A 139 -12.66 11.46 5.08
N ASP A 140 -13.16 10.28 5.44
CA ASP A 140 -14.52 9.81 5.14
C ASP A 140 -14.87 9.72 3.64
N THR A 141 -13.90 9.87 2.75
CA THR A 141 -14.07 9.83 1.29
C THR A 141 -14.51 8.48 0.74
N VAL A 142 -14.46 7.41 1.54
CA VAL A 142 -15.12 6.13 1.23
C VAL A 142 -16.61 6.32 0.91
N ASN A 143 -17.27 7.31 1.54
CA ASN A 143 -18.68 7.64 1.35
C ASN A 143 -18.96 8.23 -0.04
N MET A 144 -17.93 8.73 -0.75
CA MET A 144 -18.03 9.20 -2.13
C MET A 144 -18.14 8.05 -3.15
N LYS A 145 -17.94 6.80 -2.71
CA LYS A 145 -18.09 5.58 -3.55
C LYS A 145 -17.24 5.59 -4.83
N GLY A 146 -16.08 6.24 -4.76
CA GLY A 146 -15.13 6.36 -5.86
C GLY A 146 -15.35 7.59 -6.76
N GLU A 147 -16.38 8.38 -6.53
CA GLU A 147 -16.59 9.61 -7.29
C GLU A 147 -15.43 10.59 -7.06
N GLY A 148 -14.84 11.08 -8.15
CA GLY A 148 -13.68 11.97 -8.11
C GLY A 148 -12.33 11.27 -7.90
N PHE A 149 -12.27 9.94 -7.86
CA PHE A 149 -11.03 9.17 -7.71
C PHE A 149 -10.68 8.41 -9.00
N GLU A 150 -9.42 8.49 -9.42
CA GLU A 150 -8.84 7.76 -10.52
C GLU A 150 -7.59 7.02 -10.02
N VAL A 151 -7.56 5.69 -10.17
CA VAL A 151 -6.47 4.84 -9.71
C VAL A 151 -5.64 4.39 -10.90
N PHE A 152 -4.31 4.53 -10.81
CA PHE A 152 -3.35 4.23 -11.89
C PHE A 152 -2.61 2.91 -11.67
N VAL A 153 -2.83 2.24 -10.56
CA VAL A 153 -2.14 1.02 -10.16
C VAL A 153 -3.12 -0.10 -9.84
N LYS A 154 -2.62 -1.33 -9.78
CA LYS A 154 -3.38 -2.52 -9.38
C LYS A 154 -2.61 -3.35 -8.37
N GLU A 155 -3.32 -4.16 -7.60
CA GLU A 155 -2.70 -5.09 -6.66
C GLU A 155 -1.68 -6.01 -7.34
N GLY A 156 -0.55 -6.21 -6.67
CA GLY A 156 0.57 -7.00 -7.16
C GLY A 156 1.54 -6.25 -8.08
N GLN A 157 1.23 -5.02 -8.50
CA GLN A 157 2.10 -4.20 -9.35
C GLN A 157 3.30 -3.70 -8.56
N GLN A 158 4.50 -3.71 -9.20
CA GLN A 158 5.67 -2.99 -8.70
C GLN A 158 5.58 -1.53 -9.11
N VAL A 159 5.91 -0.64 -8.20
CA VAL A 159 5.97 0.81 -8.41
C VAL A 159 7.31 1.34 -7.95
N ALA A 160 7.82 2.35 -8.64
CA ALA A 160 8.98 3.12 -8.22
C ALA A 160 8.55 4.37 -7.45
N ALA A 161 9.46 4.93 -6.65
CA ALA A 161 9.26 6.25 -6.06
C ALA A 161 8.91 7.27 -7.16
N GLY A 162 7.83 8.03 -6.95
CA GLY A 162 7.33 9.02 -7.92
C GLY A 162 6.35 8.48 -8.96
N ASP A 163 6.08 7.18 -9.03
CA ASP A 163 5.02 6.65 -9.88
C ASP A 163 3.64 7.11 -9.39
N MET A 164 2.77 7.48 -10.34
CA MET A 164 1.40 7.91 -10.04
C MET A 164 0.59 6.73 -9.46
N LEU A 165 0.01 6.91 -8.29
CA LEU A 165 -0.86 5.92 -7.64
C LEU A 165 -2.33 6.26 -7.80
N VAL A 166 -2.70 7.48 -7.40
CA VAL A 166 -4.08 7.97 -7.36
C VAL A 166 -4.10 9.43 -7.78
N LYS A 167 -5.14 9.81 -8.49
CA LYS A 167 -5.53 11.20 -8.66
C LYS A 167 -6.94 11.36 -8.10
N PHE A 168 -7.17 12.41 -7.31
CA PHE A 168 -8.50 12.72 -6.84
C PHE A 168 -8.86 14.18 -7.10
N ASP A 169 -10.14 14.45 -7.24
CA ASP A 169 -10.68 15.79 -7.39
C ASP A 169 -10.83 16.45 -6.02
N LYS A 170 -9.80 17.23 -5.64
CA LYS A 170 -9.72 17.91 -4.34
C LYS A 170 -10.90 18.84 -4.11
N GLU A 171 -11.24 19.64 -5.13
CA GLU A 171 -12.33 20.60 -5.08
C GLU A 171 -13.68 19.89 -4.89
N LEU A 172 -13.89 18.75 -5.55
CA LEU A 172 -15.08 17.93 -5.38
C LEU A 172 -15.16 17.36 -3.96
N VAL A 173 -14.04 16.83 -3.41
CA VAL A 173 -13.98 16.32 -2.03
C VAL A 173 -14.39 17.41 -1.05
N GLU A 174 -13.79 18.60 -1.15
CA GLU A 174 -14.05 19.73 -0.27
C GLU A 174 -15.48 20.29 -0.45
N SER A 175 -16.01 20.30 -1.68
CA SER A 175 -17.39 20.74 -1.96
C SER A 175 -18.45 19.83 -1.33
N LYS A 176 -18.08 18.59 -1.04
CA LYS A 176 -18.91 17.61 -0.32
C LYS A 176 -18.69 17.60 1.20
N GLU A 177 -17.97 18.60 1.70
CA GLU A 177 -17.65 18.78 3.12
C GLU A 177 -16.76 17.66 3.72
N TYR A 178 -16.00 16.93 2.86
CA TYR A 178 -14.96 16.01 3.31
C TYR A 178 -13.61 16.72 3.40
N SER A 179 -12.72 16.24 4.28
CA SER A 179 -11.34 16.70 4.31
C SER A 179 -10.55 16.10 3.15
N SER A 180 -9.73 16.93 2.49
CA SER A 180 -8.81 16.49 1.43
C SER A 180 -7.44 16.05 1.95
N GLU A 181 -7.24 15.95 3.27
CA GLU A 181 -5.99 15.48 3.88
C GLU A 181 -5.52 14.16 3.28
N ILE A 182 -4.21 14.04 3.02
CA ILE A 182 -3.60 12.77 2.62
C ILE A 182 -2.81 12.22 3.81
N LEU A 183 -3.17 11.01 4.25
CA LEU A 183 -2.50 10.32 5.36
C LEU A 183 -1.50 9.31 4.79
N VAL A 184 -0.27 9.35 5.27
CA VAL A 184 0.77 8.35 5.00
C VAL A 184 1.07 7.65 6.32
N VAL A 185 0.63 6.41 6.46
CA VAL A 185 0.67 5.65 7.71
C VAL A 185 1.55 4.42 7.54
N PHE A 186 2.56 4.28 8.37
CA PHE A 186 3.37 3.08 8.47
C PHE A 186 2.64 2.09 9.40
N THR A 187 1.91 1.16 8.80
CA THR A 187 1.04 0.23 9.53
C THR A 187 1.80 -0.99 10.05
N GLU A 188 2.87 -1.39 9.37
CA GLU A 188 3.74 -2.48 9.78
C GLU A 188 5.20 -2.09 9.50
N VAL A 189 6.05 -2.25 10.52
CA VAL A 189 7.51 -2.13 10.40
C VAL A 189 8.12 -3.45 10.90
N PRO A 190 8.97 -4.11 10.12
CA PRO A 190 9.54 -5.40 10.50
C PRO A 190 10.31 -5.33 11.82
N ALA A 191 10.24 -6.42 12.58
CA ALA A 191 10.94 -6.52 13.86
C ALA A 191 12.46 -6.31 13.70
N GLY A 192 13.01 -5.42 14.52
CA GLY A 192 14.41 -5.04 14.47
C GLY A 192 14.69 -3.78 13.66
N ASN A 193 13.74 -3.34 12.85
CA ASN A 193 13.83 -2.05 12.13
C ASN A 193 13.26 -0.92 12.99
N VAL A 194 13.80 0.28 12.83
CA VAL A 194 13.35 1.48 13.54
C VAL A 194 12.82 2.50 12.55
N LEU A 195 11.54 2.85 12.69
CA LEU A 195 10.91 3.94 11.93
C LEU A 195 11.26 5.28 12.57
N LYS A 196 11.82 6.19 11.78
CA LYS A 196 12.04 7.58 12.13
C LYS A 196 11.19 8.47 11.25
N ILE A 197 10.25 9.20 11.84
CA ILE A 197 9.46 10.22 11.14
C ILE A 197 10.21 11.55 11.26
N ASN A 198 10.39 12.24 10.14
CA ASN A 198 11.03 13.54 10.11
C ASN A 198 10.07 14.61 10.68
N GLU A 199 10.45 15.23 11.78
CA GLU A 199 9.66 16.31 12.40
C GLU A 199 9.71 17.60 11.57
N GLN A 200 10.80 17.80 10.81
CA GLN A 200 10.96 18.90 9.88
C GLN A 200 11.25 18.33 8.50
N ILE A 201 10.35 18.57 7.55
CA ILE A 201 10.48 18.02 6.20
C ILE A 201 11.60 18.76 5.46
N PRO A 202 12.68 18.06 5.07
CA PRO A 202 13.80 18.66 4.34
C PRO A 202 13.42 19.06 2.91
N ALA A 203 14.33 19.74 2.21
CA ALA A 203 14.09 20.24 0.86
C ALA A 203 13.83 19.12 -0.17
N ASP A 204 14.37 17.93 0.05
CA ASP A 204 14.13 16.73 -0.76
C ASP A 204 12.81 16.03 -0.42
N ARG A 205 12.06 16.54 0.58
CA ARG A 205 10.77 16.04 1.03
C ARG A 205 10.79 14.60 1.58
N ALA A 206 11.91 14.15 2.14
CA ALA A 206 11.95 12.89 2.89
C ALA A 206 11.08 13.01 4.15
N ILE A 207 10.08 12.14 4.30
CA ILE A 207 9.13 12.15 5.41
C ILE A 207 9.49 11.15 6.51
N ALA A 208 10.17 10.08 6.14
CA ALA A 208 10.56 9.03 7.06
C ALA A 208 11.77 8.24 6.56
N GLU A 209 12.42 7.56 7.48
CA GLU A 209 13.53 6.63 7.26
C GLU A 209 13.32 5.36 8.06
N ILE A 210 13.73 4.23 7.51
CA ILE A 210 13.80 2.95 8.23
C ILE A 210 15.27 2.58 8.40
N GLU A 211 15.71 2.48 9.64
CA GLU A 211 17.03 1.93 10.03
C GLU A 211 16.89 0.43 10.33
N LYS A 212 17.84 -0.36 9.86
CA LYS A 212 17.94 -1.83 10.06
C LYS A 212 18.96 -2.17 11.13
#